data_b615e98afe77eb38408a9d1017404d1f
#
_entry.id   b615e98afe77eb38408a9d1017404d1f
#
_cell.length_a   1.000
_cell.length_b   1.000
_cell.length_c   1.000
_cell.angle_alpha   90.00
_cell.angle_beta   90.00
_cell.angle_gamma   90.00
#
_symmetry.space_group_name_H-M   'P 1'
#
loop_
_entity.id
_entity.type
_entity.pdbx_description
1 polymer ?
#
loop_
_entity_poly.entity_id
_entity_poly.type
_entity_poly.pdbx_seq_one_letter_code
_entity_poly.pdbx_strand_id
1 'polypeptide(L)'
;MKKIFQNQKLRKLIRTIKPWAIFIGIIFLLKVTGALSGISFITNTALMRTGVMDIHPDNTISDSQTFNYNFTVKDLDGNKLEISQLKGKVIFLNLWATWCGPCRVEMPSIQNLYNSIDQEKIAFVMLSLDKEDQHPKIVQFINDKEFTFPVYQPASPLPKLLQVTTIPTTFIIGPDGKVKSKKVGASNYDTDEFRKFLTKVSGEN
;
A
#
# COMPACT_ATOMS: atom_id res chain seq x y z
N MET A 1 49.11 16.14 43.78
CA MET A 1 48.44 14.83 43.61
C MET A 1 46.98 14.91 43.10
N LYS A 2 46.14 15.87 43.46
CA LYS A 2 44.73 15.95 43.01
C LYS A 2 44.50 16.16 41.48
N LYS A 3 45.36 16.92 40.79
CA LYS A 3 45.20 17.20 39.32
C LYS A 3 45.44 15.95 38.45
N ILE A 4 46.27 15.01 38.87
CA ILE A 4 46.57 13.80 38.05
C ILE A 4 45.39 12.82 38.11
N PHE A 5 44.75 12.70 39.24
CA PHE A 5 43.56 11.82 39.41
C PHE A 5 42.33 12.32 38.63
N GLN A 6 42.16 13.64 38.54
CA GLN A 6 41.05 14.26 37.76
C GLN A 6 41.23 14.03 36.25
N ASN A 7 42.46 14.07 35.75
CA ASN A 7 42.72 13.79 34.33
C ASN A 7 42.50 12.32 33.93
N GLN A 8 42.74 11.38 34.84
CA GLN A 8 42.47 9.96 34.56
C GLN A 8 40.98 9.62 34.53
N LYS A 9 40.16 10.20 35.40
CA LYS A 9 38.70 10.05 35.36
C LYS A 9 38.11 10.66 34.10
N LEU A 10 38.58 11.85 33.68
CA LEU A 10 38.15 12.52 32.48
C LEU A 10 38.51 11.73 31.20
N ARG A 11 39.71 11.16 31.15
CA ARG A 11 40.15 10.31 30.01
C ARG A 11 39.34 9.01 29.91
N LYS A 12 38.98 8.37 31.05
CA LYS A 12 38.08 7.20 31.08
C LYS A 12 36.68 7.57 30.57
N LEU A 13 36.15 8.71 31.05
CA LEU A 13 34.82 9.19 30.64
C LEU A 13 34.77 9.49 29.12
N ILE A 14 35.78 10.16 28.60
CA ILE A 14 35.90 10.47 27.16
C ILE A 14 36.02 9.19 26.33
N ARG A 15 36.72 8.16 26.85
CA ARG A 15 36.89 6.87 26.17
C ARG A 15 35.59 6.06 26.08
N THR A 16 34.69 6.20 27.06
CA THR A 16 33.37 5.56 27.06
C THR A 16 32.33 6.35 26.24
N ILE A 17 32.43 7.68 26.17
CA ILE A 17 31.46 8.54 25.45
C ILE A 17 31.77 8.60 23.94
N LYS A 18 33.07 8.51 23.54
CA LYS A 18 33.44 8.57 22.10
C LYS A 18 32.67 7.61 21.20
N PRO A 19 32.53 6.30 21.48
CA PRO A 19 31.81 5.39 20.60
C PRO A 19 30.32 5.75 20.51
N TRP A 20 29.71 6.20 21.59
CA TRP A 20 28.32 6.62 21.62
C TRP A 20 28.07 7.91 20.85
N ALA A 21 28.98 8.88 20.95
CA ALA A 21 28.93 10.13 20.19
C ALA A 21 29.04 9.88 18.68
N ILE A 22 29.94 8.96 18.29
CA ILE A 22 30.08 8.54 16.88
C ILE A 22 28.80 7.85 16.40
N PHE A 23 28.23 6.95 17.20
CA PHE A 23 27.01 6.22 16.87
C PHE A 23 25.81 7.17 16.70
N ILE A 24 25.64 8.14 17.62
CA ILE A 24 24.61 9.18 17.52
C ILE A 24 24.85 10.08 16.28
N GLY A 25 26.10 10.44 16.00
CA GLY A 25 26.46 11.21 14.82
C GLY A 25 26.13 10.48 13.50
N ILE A 26 26.37 9.17 13.44
CA ILE A 26 26.01 8.34 12.29
C ILE A 26 24.48 8.27 12.12
N ILE A 27 23.73 8.04 13.21
CA ILE A 27 22.26 8.01 13.16
C ILE A 27 21.71 9.38 12.69
N PHE A 28 22.27 10.47 13.20
CA PHE A 28 21.87 11.82 12.80
C PHE A 28 22.18 12.09 11.31
N LEU A 29 23.35 11.68 10.84
CA LEU A 29 23.74 11.79 9.43
C LEU A 29 22.80 10.96 8.53
N LEU A 30 22.48 9.73 8.93
CA LEU A 30 21.54 8.86 8.21
C LEU A 30 20.11 9.43 8.16
N LYS A 31 19.67 10.13 9.22
CA LYS A 31 18.40 10.85 9.23
C LYS A 31 18.41 12.05 8.27
N VAL A 32 19.46 12.86 8.32
CA VAL A 32 19.57 14.08 7.49
C VAL A 32 19.70 13.75 6.00
N THR A 33 20.41 12.68 5.67
CA THR A 33 20.58 12.23 4.27
C THR A 33 19.38 11.42 3.74
N GLY A 34 18.37 11.13 4.56
CA GLY A 34 17.22 10.30 4.14
C GLY A 34 17.58 8.83 3.90
N ALA A 35 18.79 8.38 4.18
CA ALA A 35 19.23 7.01 3.93
C ALA A 35 18.44 5.96 4.73
N LEU A 36 17.89 6.34 5.90
CA LEU A 36 17.01 5.47 6.69
C LEU A 36 15.69 5.14 5.98
N SER A 37 15.16 6.05 5.16
CA SER A 37 13.94 5.79 4.37
C SER A 37 14.22 4.84 3.19
N GLY A 38 15.43 4.89 2.62
CA GLY A 38 15.87 3.98 1.57
C GLY A 38 16.03 2.54 2.05
N ILE A 39 16.55 2.35 3.27
CA ILE A 39 16.76 1.00 3.85
C ILE A 39 15.42 0.29 4.08
N SER A 40 14.40 0.99 4.59
CA SER A 40 13.05 0.41 4.78
C SER A 40 12.40 -0.01 3.46
N PHE A 41 12.62 0.75 2.40
CA PHE A 41 12.10 0.43 1.07
C PHE A 41 12.79 -0.81 0.48
N ILE A 42 14.12 -0.92 0.60
CA ILE A 42 14.89 -2.06 0.07
C ILE A 42 14.53 -3.35 0.81
N THR A 43 14.40 -3.33 2.13
CA THR A 43 14.04 -4.53 2.92
C THR A 43 12.64 -5.02 2.61
N ASN A 44 11.65 -4.12 2.46
CA ASN A 44 10.29 -4.49 2.10
C ASN A 44 10.18 -5.01 0.66
N THR A 45 10.92 -4.42 -0.28
CA THR A 45 10.98 -4.92 -1.67
C THR A 45 11.66 -6.29 -1.76
N ALA A 46 12.68 -6.54 -0.93
CA ALA A 46 13.32 -7.86 -0.87
C ALA A 46 12.38 -8.92 -0.29
N LEU A 47 11.60 -8.59 0.74
CA LEU A 47 10.58 -9.48 1.32
C LEU A 47 9.47 -9.84 0.33
N MET A 48 9.05 -8.91 -0.54
CA MET A 48 8.09 -9.19 -1.62
C MET A 48 8.61 -10.27 -2.60
N ARG A 49 9.93 -10.30 -2.85
CA ARG A 49 10.55 -11.28 -3.78
C ARG A 49 10.74 -12.68 -3.17
N THR A 50 10.63 -12.81 -1.85
CA THR A 50 10.80 -14.11 -1.16
C THR A 50 9.53 -14.96 -1.12
N GLY A 51 8.40 -14.46 -1.65
CA GLY A 51 7.10 -15.14 -1.59
C GLY A 51 6.42 -15.14 -0.21
N VAL A 52 7.08 -14.57 0.81
CA VAL A 52 6.52 -14.51 2.18
C VAL A 52 5.28 -13.60 2.25
N MET A 53 5.16 -12.65 1.30
CA MET A 53 4.04 -11.72 1.21
C MET A 53 3.05 -12.07 0.09
N ASP A 54 3.18 -13.24 -0.52
CA ASP A 54 2.24 -13.67 -1.55
C ASP A 54 0.84 -13.80 -0.96
N ILE A 55 -0.15 -13.35 -1.73
CA ILE A 55 -1.53 -13.46 -1.32
C ILE A 55 -2.02 -14.88 -1.57
N HIS A 56 -2.42 -15.56 -0.50
CA HIS A 56 -3.15 -16.82 -0.59
C HIS A 56 -4.65 -16.50 -0.53
N PRO A 57 -5.43 -16.83 -1.57
CA PRO A 57 -6.85 -16.49 -1.67
C PRO A 57 -7.73 -17.12 -0.58
N ASP A 58 -7.23 -18.12 0.15
CA ASP A 58 -7.97 -18.86 1.18
C ASP A 58 -8.29 -18.04 2.47
N ASN A 59 -7.81 -16.81 2.58
CA ASN A 59 -8.27 -15.88 3.63
C ASN A 59 -9.65 -15.28 3.26
N THR A 60 -10.55 -16.12 2.76
CA THR A 60 -11.89 -15.75 2.37
C THR A 60 -12.69 -15.35 3.60
N ILE A 61 -13.16 -14.10 3.59
CA ILE A 61 -14.32 -13.74 4.40
C ILE A 61 -15.48 -14.61 3.91
N SER A 62 -16.26 -15.14 4.86
CA SER A 62 -17.52 -15.81 4.57
C SER A 62 -18.24 -15.11 3.42
N ASP A 63 -18.56 -15.84 2.37
CA ASP A 63 -19.16 -15.46 1.08
C ASP A 63 -20.54 -14.74 1.18
N SER A 64 -20.85 -14.14 2.34
CA SER A 64 -22.15 -13.59 2.67
C SER A 64 -22.24 -12.06 2.64
N GLN A 65 -21.11 -11.32 2.57
CA GLN A 65 -21.17 -9.87 2.64
C GLN A 65 -21.41 -9.25 1.27
N THR A 66 -22.58 -8.66 1.09
CA THR A 66 -22.95 -7.91 -0.12
C THR A 66 -22.23 -6.55 -0.12
N PHE A 67 -21.61 -6.21 -1.25
CA PHE A 67 -20.98 -4.94 -1.47
C PHE A 67 -22.02 -3.84 -1.76
N ASN A 68 -21.88 -2.70 -1.08
CA ASN A 68 -22.74 -1.55 -1.33
C ASN A 68 -22.11 -0.67 -2.43
N TYR A 69 -22.74 -0.61 -3.60
CA TYR A 69 -22.32 0.17 -4.75
C TYR A 69 -22.77 1.64 -4.71
N ASN A 70 -23.54 2.04 -3.71
CA ASN A 70 -24.15 3.38 -3.67
C ASN A 70 -23.18 4.44 -3.12
N PHE A 71 -22.13 4.69 -3.86
CA PHE A 71 -21.18 5.78 -3.63
C PHE A 71 -20.49 6.17 -4.92
N THR A 72 -19.94 7.40 -4.93
CA THR A 72 -19.28 8.02 -6.06
C THR A 72 -17.83 8.27 -5.72
N VAL A 73 -16.96 8.04 -6.67
CA VAL A 73 -15.55 8.41 -6.63
C VAL A 73 -15.26 9.40 -7.77
N LYS A 74 -14.11 10.07 -7.72
CA LYS A 74 -13.59 10.91 -8.81
C LYS A 74 -12.18 10.46 -9.16
N ASP A 75 -11.85 10.46 -10.44
CA ASP A 75 -10.49 10.22 -10.93
C ASP A 75 -9.58 11.44 -10.65
N LEU A 76 -8.32 11.35 -11.11
CA LEU A 76 -7.34 12.43 -10.91
C LEU A 76 -7.61 13.67 -11.79
N ASP A 77 -8.46 13.57 -12.81
CA ASP A 77 -8.92 14.68 -13.66
C ASP A 77 -10.22 15.30 -13.12
N GLY A 78 -10.80 14.74 -12.05
CA GLY A 78 -12.04 15.20 -11.43
C GLY A 78 -13.31 14.60 -12.01
N ASN A 79 -13.22 13.69 -13.00
CA ASN A 79 -14.38 13.02 -13.57
C ASN A 79 -14.99 12.06 -12.54
N LYS A 80 -16.30 12.13 -12.38
CA LYS A 80 -17.02 11.28 -11.41
C LYS A 80 -17.35 9.92 -12.01
N LEU A 81 -17.15 8.88 -11.19
CA LEU A 81 -17.57 7.53 -11.46
C LEU A 81 -18.51 7.05 -10.34
N GLU A 82 -19.73 6.72 -10.69
CA GLU A 82 -20.61 5.98 -9.78
C GLU A 82 -20.21 4.51 -9.78
N ILE A 83 -19.89 3.97 -8.61
CA ILE A 83 -19.42 2.58 -8.50
C ILE A 83 -20.49 1.57 -8.97
N SER A 84 -21.75 1.95 -8.97
CA SER A 84 -22.84 1.16 -9.53
C SER A 84 -22.66 0.80 -11.01
N GLN A 85 -21.89 1.58 -11.79
CA GLN A 85 -21.57 1.31 -13.19
C GLN A 85 -20.61 0.10 -13.36
N LEU A 86 -19.94 -0.31 -12.28
CA LEU A 86 -19.04 -1.46 -12.27
C LEU A 86 -19.75 -2.78 -11.91
N LYS A 87 -21.08 -2.77 -11.70
CA LYS A 87 -21.85 -4.00 -11.47
C LYS A 87 -21.67 -4.99 -12.60
N GLY A 88 -21.55 -6.27 -12.25
CA GLY A 88 -21.34 -7.34 -13.23
C GLY A 88 -19.88 -7.58 -13.59
N LYS A 89 -18.95 -6.71 -13.16
CA LYS A 89 -17.50 -6.94 -13.26
C LYS A 89 -16.95 -7.47 -11.94
N VAL A 90 -15.80 -8.12 -12.00
CA VAL A 90 -14.96 -8.28 -10.81
C VAL A 90 -14.35 -6.92 -10.48
N ILE A 91 -14.37 -6.53 -9.20
CA ILE A 91 -13.74 -5.27 -8.78
C ILE A 91 -12.57 -5.60 -7.86
N PHE A 92 -11.37 -5.18 -8.28
CA PHE A 92 -10.19 -5.06 -7.43
C PHE A 92 -10.20 -3.66 -6.81
N LEU A 93 -10.59 -3.56 -5.55
CA LEU A 93 -10.65 -2.29 -4.82
C LEU A 93 -9.58 -2.26 -3.74
N ASN A 94 -8.61 -1.35 -3.89
CA ASN A 94 -7.52 -1.16 -2.94
C ASN A 94 -7.62 0.21 -2.27
N LEU A 95 -7.62 0.21 -0.94
CA LEU A 95 -7.60 1.42 -0.11
C LEU A 95 -6.17 1.73 0.29
N TRP A 96 -5.68 2.92 -0.10
CA TRP A 96 -4.30 3.32 0.07
C TRP A 96 -4.13 4.82 0.36
N ALA A 97 -2.90 5.28 0.60
CA ALA A 97 -2.57 6.70 0.68
C ALA A 97 -1.08 6.95 0.33
N THR A 98 -0.75 8.15 -0.09
CA THR A 98 0.63 8.54 -0.47
C THR A 98 1.62 8.46 0.68
N TRP A 99 1.18 8.71 1.91
CA TRP A 99 1.98 8.63 3.14
C TRP A 99 2.11 7.20 3.70
N CYS A 100 1.37 6.23 3.16
CA CYS A 100 1.37 4.84 3.61
C CYS A 100 2.54 4.07 2.99
N GLY A 101 3.60 3.81 3.75
CA GLY A 101 4.78 3.08 3.30
C GLY A 101 4.48 1.68 2.75
N PRO A 102 3.76 0.80 3.48
CA PRO A 102 3.37 -0.52 2.99
C PRO A 102 2.53 -0.48 1.71
N CYS A 103 1.62 0.51 1.57
CA CYS A 103 0.82 0.69 0.35
C CYS A 103 1.71 0.91 -0.87
N ARG A 104 2.71 1.79 -0.73
CA ARG A 104 3.66 2.11 -1.82
C ARG A 104 4.52 0.91 -2.23
N VAL A 105 4.76 -0.02 -1.31
CA VAL A 105 5.55 -1.24 -1.56
C VAL A 105 4.78 -2.24 -2.41
N GLU A 106 3.46 -2.38 -2.25
CA GLU A 106 2.65 -3.33 -3.02
C GLU A 106 2.29 -2.84 -4.44
N MET A 107 2.27 -1.51 -4.68
CA MET A 107 1.83 -0.91 -5.94
C MET A 107 2.53 -1.42 -7.20
N PRO A 108 3.85 -1.69 -7.23
CA PRO A 108 4.47 -2.29 -8.41
C PRO A 108 3.89 -3.65 -8.77
N SER A 109 3.54 -4.49 -7.77
CA SER A 109 2.89 -5.78 -8.02
C SER A 109 1.44 -5.62 -8.53
N ILE A 110 0.74 -4.59 -8.04
CA ILE A 110 -0.59 -4.23 -8.53
C ILE A 110 -0.51 -3.74 -9.99
N GLN A 111 0.52 -2.95 -10.33
CA GLN A 111 0.73 -2.51 -11.72
C GLN A 111 0.98 -3.67 -12.66
N ASN A 112 1.82 -4.63 -12.28
CA ASN A 112 2.08 -5.83 -13.06
C ASN A 112 0.81 -6.66 -13.24
N LEU A 113 0.03 -6.84 -12.18
CA LEU A 113 -1.26 -7.49 -12.25
C LEU A 113 -2.19 -6.76 -13.25
N TYR A 114 -2.34 -5.44 -13.10
CA TYR A 114 -3.18 -4.60 -13.96
C TYR A 114 -2.82 -4.75 -15.44
N ASN A 115 -1.52 -4.81 -15.77
CA ASN A 115 -1.04 -4.98 -17.15
C ASN A 115 -1.28 -6.39 -17.71
N SER A 116 -1.52 -7.39 -16.87
CA SER A 116 -1.57 -8.80 -17.25
C SER A 116 -2.98 -9.40 -17.30
N ILE A 117 -4.01 -8.64 -16.90
CA ILE A 117 -5.39 -9.14 -16.80
C ILE A 117 -6.33 -8.47 -17.81
N ASP A 118 -7.48 -9.08 -18.04
CA ASP A 118 -8.57 -8.55 -18.87
C ASP A 118 -9.31 -7.42 -18.12
N GLN A 119 -9.03 -6.17 -18.49
CA GLN A 119 -9.62 -4.97 -17.90
C GLN A 119 -11.11 -4.78 -18.29
N GLU A 120 -11.60 -5.48 -19.30
CA GLU A 120 -13.03 -5.46 -19.65
C GLU A 120 -13.87 -6.20 -18.59
N LYS A 121 -13.28 -7.26 -17.98
CA LYS A 121 -13.94 -8.10 -16.98
C LYS A 121 -13.60 -7.70 -15.56
N ILE A 122 -12.41 -7.14 -15.34
CA ILE A 122 -11.88 -6.83 -14.01
C ILE A 122 -11.62 -5.32 -13.92
N ALA A 123 -12.44 -4.63 -13.17
CA ALA A 123 -12.29 -3.20 -12.91
C ALA A 123 -11.35 -2.96 -11.71
N PHE A 124 -10.36 -2.06 -11.89
CA PHE A 124 -9.50 -1.60 -10.80
C PHE A 124 -10.05 -0.31 -10.20
N VAL A 125 -10.06 -0.23 -8.87
CA VAL A 125 -10.43 0.96 -8.12
C VAL A 125 -9.34 1.19 -7.07
N MET A 126 -8.29 1.93 -7.43
CA MET A 126 -7.23 2.34 -6.51
C MET A 126 -7.69 3.60 -5.77
N LEU A 127 -8.38 3.39 -4.63
CA LEU A 127 -9.05 4.45 -3.89
C LEU A 127 -8.11 5.07 -2.86
N SER A 128 -7.62 6.27 -3.13
CA SER A 128 -6.80 7.03 -2.19
C SER A 128 -7.65 7.61 -1.05
N LEU A 129 -7.16 7.44 0.18
CA LEU A 129 -7.71 8.03 1.40
C LEU A 129 -6.95 9.31 1.82
N ASP A 130 -6.09 9.84 0.95
CA ASP A 130 -5.49 11.16 1.15
C ASP A 130 -6.58 12.23 1.20
N LYS A 131 -6.34 13.26 2.00
CA LYS A 131 -7.25 14.40 2.06
C LYS A 131 -7.31 15.15 0.72
N GLU A 132 -8.37 15.89 0.49
CA GLU A 132 -8.60 16.65 -0.74
C GLU A 132 -7.44 17.60 -1.09
N ASP A 133 -6.88 18.27 -0.10
CA ASP A 133 -5.73 19.18 -0.24
C ASP A 133 -4.41 18.48 -0.62
N GLN A 134 -4.37 17.14 -0.55
CA GLN A 134 -3.23 16.32 -0.94
C GLN A 134 -3.32 15.80 -2.38
N HIS A 135 -4.37 16.14 -3.13
CA HIS A 135 -4.55 15.73 -4.52
C HIS A 135 -3.29 15.93 -5.41
N PRO A 136 -2.57 17.09 -5.37
CA PRO A 136 -1.35 17.27 -6.16
C PRO A 136 -0.25 16.25 -5.83
N LYS A 137 -0.18 15.76 -4.58
CA LYS A 137 0.79 14.74 -4.17
C LYS A 137 0.44 13.37 -4.73
N ILE A 138 -0.86 13.06 -4.86
CA ILE A 138 -1.31 11.81 -5.49
C ILE A 138 -0.88 11.83 -6.96
N VAL A 139 -1.21 12.90 -7.69
CA VAL A 139 -0.85 13.06 -9.11
C VAL A 139 0.66 12.94 -9.31
N GLN A 140 1.44 13.68 -8.52
CA GLN A 140 2.89 13.61 -8.57
C GLN A 140 3.41 12.19 -8.33
N PHE A 141 2.91 11.51 -7.28
CA PHE A 141 3.36 10.17 -6.92
C PHE A 141 3.06 9.14 -8.03
N ILE A 142 1.87 9.20 -8.63
CA ILE A 142 1.48 8.29 -9.72
C ILE A 142 2.35 8.52 -10.95
N ASN A 143 2.58 9.79 -11.33
CA ASN A 143 3.43 10.15 -12.47
C ASN A 143 4.90 9.76 -12.24
N ASP A 144 5.48 10.07 -11.07
CA ASP A 144 6.86 9.73 -10.72
C ASP A 144 7.14 8.22 -10.73
N LYS A 145 6.09 7.40 -10.55
CA LYS A 145 6.16 5.93 -10.56
C LYS A 145 5.66 5.31 -11.86
N GLU A 146 5.20 6.12 -12.81
CA GLU A 146 4.67 5.68 -14.10
C GLU A 146 3.55 4.63 -13.97
N PHE A 147 2.73 4.76 -12.90
CA PHE A 147 1.59 3.87 -12.71
C PHE A 147 0.44 4.25 -13.65
N THR A 148 -0.16 3.24 -14.29
CA THR A 148 -1.22 3.41 -15.30
C THR A 148 -2.57 2.85 -14.86
N PHE A 149 -2.64 2.18 -13.72
CA PHE A 149 -3.92 1.76 -13.15
C PHE A 149 -4.77 2.98 -12.74
N PRO A 150 -6.11 2.89 -12.81
CA PRO A 150 -6.97 4.02 -12.47
C PRO A 150 -6.96 4.33 -10.97
N VAL A 151 -6.75 5.60 -10.64
CA VAL A 151 -6.71 6.11 -9.27
C VAL A 151 -7.88 7.03 -9.03
N TYR A 152 -8.49 6.88 -7.85
CA TYR A 152 -9.68 7.64 -7.46
C TYR A 152 -9.54 8.22 -6.05
N GLN A 153 -10.32 9.27 -5.79
CA GLN A 153 -10.60 9.81 -4.44
C GLN A 153 -12.10 9.71 -4.18
N PRO A 154 -12.53 9.60 -2.90
CA PRO A 154 -13.95 9.66 -2.56
C PRO A 154 -14.60 10.96 -3.03
N ALA A 155 -15.75 10.89 -3.71
CA ALA A 155 -16.59 12.03 -4.08
C ALA A 155 -17.92 12.04 -3.31
N SER A 156 -18.18 10.99 -2.51
CA SER A 156 -19.28 10.88 -1.56
C SER A 156 -18.83 10.09 -0.33
N PRO A 157 -19.63 10.06 0.76
CA PRO A 157 -19.33 9.23 1.92
C PRO A 157 -19.16 7.75 1.56
N LEU A 158 -18.07 7.14 2.06
CA LEU A 158 -17.78 5.73 1.80
C LEU A 158 -18.71 4.81 2.59
N PRO A 159 -19.15 3.69 2.00
CA PRO A 159 -19.89 2.63 2.71
C PRO A 159 -19.12 2.12 3.93
N LYS A 160 -19.84 1.63 4.95
CA LYS A 160 -19.27 1.13 6.20
C LYS A 160 -18.15 0.09 5.99
N LEU A 161 -18.29 -0.78 4.99
CA LEU A 161 -17.28 -1.78 4.63
C LEU A 161 -15.92 -1.17 4.28
N LEU A 162 -15.92 -0.01 3.63
CA LEU A 162 -14.72 0.70 3.18
C LEU A 162 -14.16 1.68 4.22
N GLN A 163 -14.83 1.86 5.36
CA GLN A 163 -14.34 2.64 6.50
C GLN A 163 -13.37 1.79 7.33
N VAL A 164 -12.22 1.48 6.76
CA VAL A 164 -11.21 0.60 7.38
C VAL A 164 -10.36 1.37 8.37
N THR A 165 -9.83 0.67 9.37
CA THR A 165 -8.90 1.23 10.37
C THR A 165 -7.43 1.08 9.97
N THR A 166 -7.16 0.25 8.96
CA THR A 166 -5.80 -0.10 8.52
C THR A 166 -5.71 -0.07 7.00
N ILE A 167 -4.65 0.50 6.47
CA ILE A 167 -4.29 0.46 5.05
C ILE A 167 -2.86 -0.09 4.87
N PRO A 168 -2.56 -0.75 3.72
CA PRO A 168 -3.49 -1.03 2.64
C PRO A 168 -4.54 -2.07 3.03
N THR A 169 -5.72 -1.94 2.45
CA THR A 169 -6.75 -2.98 2.52
C THR A 169 -7.34 -3.17 1.13
N THR A 170 -7.28 -4.40 0.63
CA THR A 170 -7.80 -4.76 -0.69
C THR A 170 -9.04 -5.62 -0.55
N PHE A 171 -10.07 -5.30 -1.33
CA PHE A 171 -11.29 -6.09 -1.47
C PHE A 171 -11.37 -6.62 -2.91
N ILE A 172 -11.77 -7.87 -3.05
CA ILE A 172 -12.18 -8.45 -4.33
C ILE A 172 -13.69 -8.68 -4.28
N ILE A 173 -14.40 -8.01 -5.16
CA ILE A 173 -15.85 -8.13 -5.27
C ILE A 173 -16.16 -8.89 -6.56
N GLY A 174 -16.97 -9.94 -6.45
CA GLY A 174 -17.42 -10.73 -7.60
C GLY A 174 -18.49 -10.02 -8.44
N PRO A 175 -18.77 -10.50 -9.66
CA PRO A 175 -19.83 -9.98 -10.51
C PRO A 175 -21.22 -10.05 -9.87
N ASP A 176 -21.39 -10.99 -8.94
CA ASP A 176 -22.61 -11.16 -8.12
C ASP A 176 -22.75 -10.13 -6.98
N GLY A 177 -21.83 -9.20 -6.87
CA GLY A 177 -21.79 -8.17 -5.84
C GLY A 177 -21.39 -8.67 -4.45
N LYS A 178 -20.86 -9.87 -4.34
CA LYS A 178 -20.39 -10.41 -3.06
C LYS A 178 -18.89 -10.17 -2.89
N VAL A 179 -18.45 -9.93 -1.66
CA VAL A 179 -17.04 -9.82 -1.31
C VAL A 179 -16.43 -11.23 -1.31
N LYS A 180 -15.56 -11.49 -2.26
CA LYS A 180 -14.85 -12.78 -2.43
C LYS A 180 -13.55 -12.87 -1.63
N SER A 181 -12.90 -11.73 -1.40
CA SER A 181 -11.68 -11.65 -0.59
C SER A 181 -11.53 -10.27 0.04
N LYS A 182 -10.93 -10.23 1.23
CA LYS A 182 -10.42 -9.02 1.87
C LYS A 182 -9.03 -9.30 2.39
N LYS A 183 -8.06 -8.53 1.97
CA LYS A 183 -6.69 -8.59 2.47
C LYS A 183 -6.35 -7.30 3.20
N VAL A 184 -5.88 -7.42 4.43
CA VAL A 184 -5.36 -6.30 5.23
C VAL A 184 -3.83 -6.40 5.28
N GLY A 185 -3.17 -5.28 5.03
CA GLY A 185 -1.70 -5.20 4.92
C GLY A 185 -1.20 -5.48 3.51
N ALA A 186 0.06 -5.08 3.26
CA ALA A 186 0.69 -5.20 1.96
C ALA A 186 0.83 -6.65 1.52
N SER A 187 0.64 -6.88 0.21
CA SER A 187 0.75 -8.20 -0.40
C SER A 187 1.36 -8.11 -1.80
N ASN A 188 1.90 -9.22 -2.27
CA ASN A 188 2.30 -9.39 -3.66
C ASN A 188 1.10 -9.91 -4.47
N TYR A 189 0.59 -9.09 -5.38
CA TYR A 189 -0.54 -9.42 -6.26
C TYR A 189 -0.08 -9.97 -7.61
N ASP A 190 1.22 -9.87 -7.94
CA ASP A 190 1.81 -10.35 -9.19
C ASP A 190 2.16 -11.85 -9.10
N THR A 191 1.17 -12.68 -8.82
CA THR A 191 1.33 -14.13 -8.73
C THR A 191 0.36 -14.85 -9.66
N ASP A 192 0.77 -15.99 -10.21
CA ASP A 192 -0.09 -16.82 -11.06
C ASP A 192 -1.32 -17.35 -10.28
N GLU A 193 -1.13 -17.62 -8.99
CA GLU A 193 -2.21 -18.07 -8.11
C GLU A 193 -3.30 -16.99 -8.00
N PHE A 194 -2.89 -15.73 -7.79
CA PHE A 194 -3.85 -14.63 -7.68
C PHE A 194 -4.54 -14.31 -9.02
N ARG A 195 -3.82 -14.38 -10.15
CA ARG A 195 -4.43 -14.27 -11.49
C ARG A 195 -5.47 -15.35 -11.73
N LYS A 196 -5.16 -16.62 -11.44
CA LYS A 196 -6.10 -17.75 -11.52
C LYS A 196 -7.32 -17.54 -10.62
N PHE A 197 -7.12 -17.01 -9.40
CA PHE A 197 -8.22 -16.67 -8.51
C PHE A 197 -9.14 -15.60 -9.12
N LEU A 198 -8.62 -14.51 -9.68
CA LEU A 198 -9.41 -13.47 -10.32
C LEU A 198 -10.15 -14.01 -11.56
N THR A 199 -9.51 -14.82 -12.38
CA THR A 199 -10.13 -15.50 -13.53
C THR A 199 -11.29 -16.39 -13.08
N LYS A 200 -11.09 -17.18 -12.05
CA LYS A 200 -12.16 -18.01 -11.46
C LYS A 200 -13.33 -17.17 -10.95
N VAL A 201 -13.06 -16.04 -10.27
CA VAL A 201 -14.08 -15.12 -9.75
C VAL A 201 -14.85 -14.46 -10.89
N SER A 202 -14.22 -14.21 -12.06
CA SER A 202 -14.87 -13.65 -13.25
C SER A 202 -15.80 -14.66 -13.96
N GLY A 203 -15.79 -15.93 -13.56
CA GLY A 203 -16.63 -16.97 -14.17
C GLY A 203 -15.99 -17.65 -15.37
N GLU A 204 -14.69 -17.48 -15.58
CA GLU A 204 -13.92 -18.19 -16.60
C GLU A 204 -13.40 -19.51 -15.99
N ASN A 205 -13.82 -20.64 -16.58
CA ASN A 205 -13.27 -21.98 -16.31
C ASN A 205 -12.20 -22.35 -17.34
#